data_fc021f9369b2b698e3f17705b07ac0f0
#
_entry.id   fc021f9369b2b698e3f17705b07ac0f0
#
_cell.length_a   1.000
_cell.length_b   1.000
_cell.length_c   1.000
_cell.angle_alpha   90.00
_cell.angle_beta   90.00
_cell.angle_gamma   90.00
#
_symmetry.space_group_name_H-M   'P 1'
#
loop_
_entity.id
_entity.type
_entity.pdbx_description
1 polymer ?
#
loop_
_entity_poly.entity_id
_entity_poly.type
_entity_poly.pdbx_seq_one_letter_code
_entity_poly.pdbx_strand_id
1 'polypeptide(L)'
;VKVISLKRRQDRRKKISYMLQQIDFDFVDGLDGQKYKLTKFDKEFIKGNDYKKHGIHIPSLVCANYTHLNLLAECAEQDKPYFIFEDDIELTDAKAPDLYFETLASVEDLDAFWLIPNEPSIAAYIVWPEGAKKMIDYVNNIAKLKRGLDWAFWDIRKKKNFRADQAKEAYFKHDPGKNSDITTIENYDISSNK
;
A
#
# COMPACT_ATOMS: atom_id res chain seq x y z
N VAL A 1 9.80 10.71 2.16
CA VAL A 1 9.32 9.34 1.93
C VAL A 1 8.68 8.80 3.21
N LYS A 2 7.57 8.07 3.13
CA LYS A 2 6.88 7.43 4.25
C LYS A 2 6.93 5.91 4.07
N VAL A 3 7.47 5.20 5.06
CA VAL A 3 7.57 3.73 5.02
C VAL A 3 6.64 3.13 6.07
N ILE A 4 5.58 2.47 5.61
CA ILE A 4 4.65 1.74 6.49
C ILE A 4 5.33 0.48 6.99
N SER A 5 5.44 0.33 8.30
CA SER A 5 6.01 -0.87 8.93
C SER A 5 5.41 -1.10 10.31
N LEU A 6 5.13 -2.35 10.62
CA LEU A 6 4.71 -2.70 11.98
C LEU A 6 5.88 -2.51 12.97
N LYS A 7 5.60 -1.88 14.11
CA LYS A 7 6.62 -1.61 15.11
C LYS A 7 7.36 -2.88 15.60
N ARG A 8 6.69 -4.02 15.58
CA ARG A 8 7.28 -5.31 15.96
C ARG A 8 8.18 -5.93 14.88
N ARG A 9 8.09 -5.47 13.61
CA ARG A 9 8.85 -6.01 12.48
C ARG A 9 10.21 -5.32 12.35
N GLN A 10 11.04 -5.44 13.39
CA GLN A 10 12.40 -4.87 13.40
C GLN A 10 13.30 -5.48 12.32
N ASP A 11 13.05 -6.73 11.94
CA ASP A 11 13.68 -7.40 10.81
C ASP A 11 13.47 -6.65 9.50
N ARG A 12 12.21 -6.31 9.17
CA ARG A 12 11.84 -5.56 7.96
C ARG A 12 12.32 -4.12 8.03
N ARG A 13 12.16 -3.45 9.18
CA ARG A 13 12.67 -2.09 9.38
C ARG A 13 14.17 -2.01 9.11
N LYS A 14 14.95 -2.97 9.60
CA LYS A 14 16.41 -3.02 9.33
C LYS A 14 16.69 -3.23 7.84
N LYS A 15 15.96 -4.13 7.15
CA LYS A 15 16.11 -4.40 5.72
C LYS A 15 15.83 -3.13 4.90
N ILE A 16 14.68 -2.48 5.14
CA ILE A 16 14.28 -1.29 4.40
C ILE A 16 15.20 -0.10 4.68
N SER A 17 15.67 0.08 5.93
CA SER A 17 16.63 1.13 6.27
C SER A 17 17.95 0.97 5.53
N TYR A 18 18.43 -0.25 5.35
CA TYR A 18 19.61 -0.51 4.53
C TYR A 18 19.35 -0.22 3.05
N MET A 19 18.18 -0.62 2.54
CA MET A 19 17.82 -0.40 1.15
C MET A 19 17.65 1.09 0.80
N LEU A 20 17.10 1.88 1.72
CA LEU A 20 16.81 3.32 1.52
C LEU A 20 17.85 4.22 2.22
N GLN A 21 19.06 3.72 2.52
CA GLN A 21 20.06 4.46 3.32
C GLN A 21 20.50 5.81 2.73
N GLN A 22 20.26 6.05 1.45
CA GLN A 22 20.58 7.31 0.76
C GLN A 22 19.36 8.24 0.63
N ILE A 23 18.21 7.83 1.14
CA ILE A 23 16.96 8.57 1.03
C ILE A 23 16.49 8.96 2.42
N ASP A 24 16.09 10.21 2.58
CA ASP A 24 15.45 10.66 3.81
C ASP A 24 14.01 10.11 3.90
N PHE A 25 13.72 9.33 4.92
CA PHE A 25 12.42 8.71 5.11
C PHE A 25 12.02 8.58 6.58
N ASP A 26 10.72 8.55 6.83
CA ASP A 26 10.11 8.29 8.13
C ASP A 26 9.43 6.93 8.17
N PHE A 27 9.60 6.20 9.25
CA PHE A 27 8.73 5.08 9.52
C PHE A 27 7.38 5.54 10.03
N VAL A 28 6.32 5.01 9.39
CA VAL A 28 4.95 5.11 9.87
C VAL A 28 4.60 3.80 10.55
N ASP A 29 4.27 3.87 11.85
CA ASP A 29 3.84 2.69 12.60
C ASP A 29 2.50 2.19 12.07
N GLY A 30 2.52 1.08 11.33
CA GLY A 30 1.31 0.42 10.85
C GLY A 30 0.44 -0.08 12.01
N LEU A 31 -0.86 -0.04 11.84
CA LEU A 31 -1.79 -0.64 12.78
C LEU A 31 -1.61 -2.16 12.81
N ASP A 32 -1.43 -2.73 14.00
CA ASP A 32 -1.16 -4.16 14.15
C ASP A 32 -2.46 -4.98 14.25
N GLY A 33 -2.79 -5.69 13.18
CA GLY A 33 -3.97 -6.54 13.10
C GLY A 33 -4.01 -7.68 14.12
N GLN A 34 -2.87 -8.09 14.69
CA GLN A 34 -2.85 -9.08 15.78
C GLN A 34 -3.48 -8.53 17.07
N LYS A 35 -3.49 -7.21 17.22
CA LYS A 35 -4.04 -6.50 18.39
C LYS A 35 -5.40 -5.85 18.11
N TYR A 36 -5.84 -5.86 16.85
CA TYR A 36 -7.04 -5.15 16.42
C TYR A 36 -8.29 -6.04 16.52
N LYS A 37 -9.35 -5.47 17.09
CA LYS A 37 -10.66 -6.11 17.15
C LYS A 37 -11.58 -5.46 16.12
N LEU A 38 -12.04 -6.25 15.16
CA LEU A 38 -12.96 -5.79 14.12
C LEU A 38 -14.24 -5.18 14.71
N THR A 39 -14.53 -3.96 14.33
CA THR A 39 -15.78 -3.27 14.63
C THR A 39 -16.94 -3.83 13.82
N LYS A 40 -18.17 -3.39 14.14
CA LYS A 40 -19.35 -3.72 13.30
C LYS A 40 -19.20 -3.12 11.88
N PHE A 41 -18.65 -1.92 11.79
CA PHE A 41 -18.40 -1.26 10.51
C PHE A 41 -17.42 -2.07 9.66
N ASP A 42 -16.29 -2.50 10.23
CA ASP A 42 -15.30 -3.31 9.50
C ASP A 42 -15.93 -4.59 8.93
N LYS A 43 -16.74 -5.28 9.74
CA LYS A 43 -17.40 -6.52 9.34
C LYS A 43 -18.39 -6.31 8.19
N GLU A 44 -19.15 -5.21 8.21
CA GLU A 44 -20.06 -4.87 7.09
C GLU A 44 -19.28 -4.43 5.84
N PHE A 45 -18.20 -3.68 6.00
CA PHE A 45 -17.39 -3.17 4.90
C PHE A 45 -16.72 -4.29 4.10
N ILE A 46 -16.28 -5.36 4.76
CA ILE A 46 -15.64 -6.53 4.14
C ILE A 46 -16.63 -7.68 3.87
N LYS A 47 -17.91 -7.53 4.19
CA LYS A 47 -18.92 -8.58 4.05
C LYS A 47 -19.09 -9.06 2.61
N GLY A 48 -19.11 -10.36 2.45
CA GLY A 48 -19.29 -11.01 1.14
C GLY A 48 -18.00 -11.27 0.37
N ASN A 49 -16.84 -11.04 0.99
CA ASN A 49 -15.54 -11.38 0.44
C ASN A 49 -15.03 -12.73 0.98
N ASP A 50 -14.43 -13.51 0.09
CA ASP A 50 -13.89 -14.83 0.40
C ASP A 50 -12.45 -14.76 0.96
N TYR A 51 -12.10 -13.69 1.68
CA TYR A 51 -10.75 -13.49 2.22
C TYR A 51 -10.22 -14.70 3.01
N LYS A 52 -11.09 -15.36 3.79
CA LYS A 52 -10.70 -16.55 4.57
C LYS A 52 -10.26 -17.71 3.68
N LYS A 53 -10.88 -17.91 2.51
CA LYS A 53 -10.49 -18.95 1.56
C LYS A 53 -9.10 -18.74 0.97
N HIS A 54 -8.62 -17.46 1.00
CA HIS A 54 -7.31 -17.09 0.51
C HIS A 54 -6.27 -16.97 1.63
N GLY A 55 -6.54 -17.48 2.83
CA GLY A 55 -5.62 -17.43 3.96
C GLY A 55 -5.32 -16.00 4.46
N ILE A 56 -6.23 -15.04 4.21
CA ILE A 56 -6.03 -13.65 4.59
C ILE A 56 -6.50 -13.43 6.02
N HIS A 57 -5.60 -12.90 6.85
CA HIS A 57 -5.93 -12.44 8.20
C HIS A 57 -6.66 -11.10 8.13
N ILE A 58 -7.98 -11.15 8.24
CA ILE A 58 -8.87 -9.99 8.03
C ILE A 58 -8.50 -8.77 8.89
N PRO A 59 -8.22 -8.90 10.21
CA PRO A 59 -7.80 -7.74 10.99
C PRO A 59 -6.54 -7.06 10.46
N SER A 60 -5.55 -7.83 9.97
CA SER A 60 -4.34 -7.25 9.36
C SER A 60 -4.65 -6.51 8.07
N LEU A 61 -5.51 -7.05 7.21
CA LEU A 61 -5.96 -6.37 5.99
C LEU A 61 -6.67 -5.05 6.31
N VAL A 62 -7.58 -5.05 7.28
CA VAL A 62 -8.30 -3.83 7.71
C VAL A 62 -7.32 -2.80 8.26
N CYS A 63 -6.35 -3.23 9.08
CA CYS A 63 -5.33 -2.36 9.65
C CYS A 63 -4.41 -1.77 8.58
N ALA A 64 -3.99 -2.56 7.59
CA ALA A 64 -3.21 -2.06 6.45
C ALA A 64 -4.00 -0.99 5.67
N ASN A 65 -5.27 -1.26 5.36
CA ASN A 65 -6.15 -0.31 4.71
C ASN A 65 -6.26 1.01 5.49
N TYR A 66 -6.50 0.96 6.81
CA TYR A 66 -6.57 2.16 7.63
C TYR A 66 -5.24 2.92 7.70
N THR A 67 -4.12 2.22 7.74
CA THR A 67 -2.80 2.87 7.73
C THR A 67 -2.59 3.67 6.45
N HIS A 68 -2.92 3.11 5.29
CA HIS A 68 -2.86 3.84 4.02
C HIS A 68 -3.85 5.01 3.98
N LEU A 69 -5.10 4.83 4.41
CA LEU A 69 -6.09 5.91 4.43
C LEU A 69 -5.69 7.06 5.36
N ASN A 70 -5.08 6.77 6.50
CA ASN A 70 -4.55 7.80 7.40
C ASN A 70 -3.42 8.60 6.75
N LEU A 71 -2.49 7.93 6.03
CA LEU A 71 -1.43 8.60 5.28
C LEU A 71 -1.98 9.44 4.13
N LEU A 72 -3.01 8.98 3.43
CA LEU A 72 -3.68 9.78 2.42
C LEU A 72 -4.35 11.02 3.03
N ALA A 73 -5.00 10.88 4.19
CA ALA A 73 -5.59 12.01 4.89
C ALA A 73 -4.52 13.03 5.32
N GLU A 74 -3.37 12.55 5.83
CA GLU A 74 -2.24 13.42 6.15
C GLU A 74 -1.69 14.11 4.89
N CYS A 75 -1.49 13.38 3.78
CA CYS A 75 -1.01 13.92 2.52
C CYS A 75 -1.96 14.99 1.94
N ALA A 76 -3.27 14.80 2.06
CA ALA A 76 -4.28 15.72 1.57
C ALA A 76 -4.20 17.12 2.19
N GLU A 77 -3.60 17.23 3.37
CA GLU A 77 -3.40 18.51 4.09
C GLU A 77 -2.00 19.10 3.87
N GLN A 78 -1.15 18.47 3.06
CA GLN A 78 0.19 18.96 2.75
C GLN A 78 0.22 19.74 1.44
N ASP A 79 1.37 20.33 1.14
CA ASP A 79 1.68 21.00 -0.14
C ASP A 79 2.58 20.17 -1.07
N LYS A 80 3.00 18.98 -0.62
CA LYS A 80 3.97 18.12 -1.31
C LYS A 80 3.45 16.68 -1.44
N PRO A 81 3.87 15.95 -2.48
CA PRO A 81 3.51 14.56 -2.63
C PRO A 81 4.14 13.69 -1.54
N TYR A 82 3.45 12.60 -1.21
CA TYR A 82 3.99 11.52 -0.40
C TYR A 82 4.46 10.37 -1.30
N PHE A 83 5.66 9.90 -1.03
CA PHE A 83 6.16 8.61 -1.50
C PHE A 83 5.85 7.61 -0.40
N ILE A 84 4.97 6.67 -0.68
CA ILE A 84 4.48 5.70 0.31
C ILE A 84 4.99 4.32 -0.08
N PHE A 85 5.70 3.67 0.83
CA PHE A 85 6.23 2.32 0.70
C PHE A 85 5.73 1.42 1.82
N GLU A 86 5.52 0.15 1.52
CA GLU A 86 5.42 -0.91 2.52
C GLU A 86 6.81 -1.49 2.81
N ASP A 87 7.00 -2.14 3.96
CA ASP A 87 8.30 -2.65 4.40
C ASP A 87 8.71 -4.00 3.77
N ASP A 88 7.92 -4.52 2.84
CA ASP A 88 8.18 -5.74 2.09
C ASP A 88 8.44 -5.51 0.59
N ILE A 89 8.80 -4.29 0.22
CA ILE A 89 9.32 -4.01 -1.10
C ILE A 89 10.81 -4.37 -1.21
N GLU A 90 11.25 -4.66 -2.42
CA GLU A 90 12.65 -4.86 -2.79
C GLU A 90 13.01 -4.01 -4.01
N LEU A 91 14.20 -3.42 -4.01
CA LEU A 91 14.75 -2.76 -5.20
C LEU A 91 15.10 -3.81 -6.27
N THR A 92 14.73 -3.56 -7.50
CA THR A 92 15.12 -4.39 -8.65
C THR A 92 16.45 -3.96 -9.25
N ASP A 93 16.80 -2.66 -9.16
CA ASP A 93 18.09 -2.12 -9.57
C ASP A 93 18.59 -1.10 -8.53
N ALA A 94 19.82 -1.28 -8.04
CA ALA A 94 20.41 -0.44 -7.01
C ALA A 94 20.80 0.98 -7.47
N LYS A 95 20.69 1.30 -8.77
CA LYS A 95 21.15 2.58 -9.34
C LYS A 95 20.08 3.66 -9.41
N ALA A 96 18.83 3.34 -9.09
CA ALA A 96 17.71 4.17 -9.47
C ALA A 96 17.11 5.14 -8.42
N PRO A 97 17.33 5.03 -7.09
CA PRO A 97 16.47 5.75 -6.16
C PRO A 97 16.56 7.27 -6.28
N ASP A 98 17.75 7.84 -6.21
CA ASP A 98 17.91 9.29 -6.00
C ASP A 98 17.45 10.15 -7.18
N LEU A 99 17.89 9.81 -8.39
CA LEU A 99 17.57 10.56 -9.60
C LEU A 99 16.09 10.45 -9.98
N TYR A 100 15.48 9.33 -9.63
CA TYR A 100 14.11 9.03 -9.99
C TYR A 100 13.11 9.74 -9.08
N PHE A 101 13.40 9.82 -7.78
CA PHE A 101 12.50 10.50 -6.84
C PHE A 101 12.46 12.02 -7.05
N GLU A 102 13.59 12.66 -7.32
CA GLU A 102 13.62 14.08 -7.66
C GLU A 102 12.85 14.37 -8.96
N THR A 103 13.04 13.52 -9.97
CA THR A 103 12.32 13.65 -11.23
C THR A 103 10.82 13.46 -11.06
N LEU A 104 10.40 12.46 -10.29
CA LEU A 104 8.98 12.19 -10.05
C LEU A 104 8.31 13.24 -9.16
N ALA A 105 9.01 13.75 -8.16
CA ALA A 105 8.48 14.83 -7.32
C ALA A 105 8.24 16.12 -8.12
N SER A 106 8.92 16.30 -9.26
CA SER A 106 8.75 17.43 -10.16
C SER A 106 7.65 17.24 -11.22
N VAL A 107 7.06 16.05 -11.32
CA VAL A 107 5.96 15.82 -12.26
C VAL A 107 4.72 16.54 -11.76
N GLU A 108 4.41 17.65 -12.39
CA GLU A 108 3.17 18.38 -12.17
C GLU A 108 2.01 17.64 -12.87
N ASP A 109 0.80 17.87 -12.39
CA ASP A 109 -0.44 17.36 -13.00
C ASP A 109 -0.79 15.87 -12.81
N LEU A 110 -0.17 15.14 -11.90
CA LEU A 110 -0.65 13.82 -11.51
C LEU A 110 -1.42 13.84 -10.19
N ASP A 111 -2.36 12.91 -10.06
CA ASP A 111 -3.04 12.59 -8.81
C ASP A 111 -2.29 11.48 -8.06
N ALA A 112 -1.80 10.47 -8.80
CA ALA A 112 -0.94 9.41 -8.26
C ALA A 112 -0.06 8.75 -9.33
N PHE A 113 1.04 8.12 -8.88
CA PHE A 113 1.97 7.38 -9.71
C PHE A 113 2.39 6.06 -9.05
N TRP A 114 2.24 4.96 -9.76
CA TRP A 114 2.58 3.62 -9.25
C TRP A 114 4.01 3.23 -9.62
N LEU A 115 4.79 2.87 -8.62
CA LEU A 115 6.20 2.47 -8.78
C LEU A 115 6.36 0.97 -9.10
N ILE A 116 5.30 0.19 -8.87
CA ILE A 116 5.19 -1.21 -9.28
C ILE A 116 4.15 -1.26 -10.41
N PRO A 117 4.58 -1.45 -11.67
CA PRO A 117 3.68 -1.37 -12.81
C PRO A 117 2.87 -2.67 -13.01
N ASN A 118 1.76 -2.53 -13.72
CA ASN A 118 0.97 -3.63 -14.29
C ASN A 118 0.29 -4.55 -13.27
N GLU A 119 0.25 -4.19 -11.99
CA GLU A 119 -0.45 -4.95 -10.96
C GLU A 119 -1.21 -4.04 -9.98
N PRO A 120 -2.28 -4.53 -9.37
CA PRO A 120 -2.98 -3.81 -8.30
C PRO A 120 -2.18 -3.90 -7.01
N SER A 121 -1.16 -3.08 -6.87
CA SER A 121 -0.31 -3.01 -5.68
C SER A 121 -0.29 -1.60 -5.11
N ILE A 122 -0.34 -1.50 -3.79
CA ILE A 122 -0.12 -0.26 -3.03
C ILE A 122 1.17 -0.31 -2.21
N ALA A 123 2.03 -1.29 -2.49
CA ALA A 123 3.28 -1.45 -1.75
C ALA A 123 4.30 -0.36 -2.06
N ALA A 124 4.21 0.31 -3.23
CA ALA A 124 5.07 1.43 -3.59
C ALA A 124 4.36 2.38 -4.57
N TYR A 125 4.02 3.58 -4.11
CA TYR A 125 3.38 4.59 -4.94
C TYR A 125 3.67 6.02 -4.47
N ILE A 126 3.45 6.98 -5.36
CA ILE A 126 3.48 8.41 -5.06
C ILE A 126 2.05 8.93 -5.15
N VAL A 127 1.68 9.82 -4.27
CA VAL A 127 0.38 10.47 -4.28
C VAL A 127 0.54 11.96 -3.99
N TRP A 128 -0.13 12.79 -4.79
CA TRP A 128 -0.21 14.23 -4.60
C TRP A 128 -1.41 14.58 -3.70
N PRO A 129 -1.41 15.73 -3.04
CA PRO A 129 -2.47 16.10 -2.09
C PRO A 129 -3.88 16.03 -2.69
N GLU A 130 -4.06 16.51 -3.92
CA GLU A 130 -5.36 16.44 -4.59
C GLU A 130 -5.75 15.00 -4.97
N GLY A 131 -4.76 14.20 -5.38
CA GLY A 131 -4.96 12.77 -5.63
C GLY A 131 -5.37 12.02 -4.36
N ALA A 132 -4.75 12.33 -3.23
CA ALA A 132 -5.10 11.76 -1.94
C ALA A 132 -6.57 12.04 -1.56
N LYS A 133 -7.05 13.28 -1.74
CA LYS A 133 -8.47 13.63 -1.55
C LYS A 133 -9.38 12.79 -2.43
N LYS A 134 -9.08 12.69 -3.73
CA LYS A 134 -9.87 11.89 -4.67
C LYS A 134 -9.87 10.40 -4.32
N MET A 135 -8.74 9.85 -3.85
CA MET A 135 -8.65 8.45 -3.44
C MET A 135 -9.50 8.18 -2.19
N ILE A 136 -9.47 9.07 -1.20
CA ILE A 136 -10.32 8.99 0.00
C ILE A 136 -11.79 9.07 -0.39
N ASP A 137 -12.17 10.06 -1.19
CA ASP A 137 -13.55 10.24 -1.65
C ASP A 137 -14.03 9.02 -2.42
N TYR A 138 -13.19 8.44 -3.26
CA TYR A 138 -13.53 7.22 -4.00
C TYR A 138 -13.83 6.07 -3.04
N VAL A 139 -12.97 5.82 -2.04
CA VAL A 139 -13.17 4.75 -1.05
C VAL A 139 -14.44 4.99 -0.23
N ASN A 140 -14.71 6.21 0.18
CA ASN A 140 -15.91 6.56 0.95
C ASN A 140 -17.22 6.36 0.16
N ASN A 141 -17.15 6.46 -1.17
CA ASN A 141 -18.32 6.31 -2.05
C ASN A 141 -18.54 4.88 -2.56
N ILE A 142 -17.59 3.96 -2.36
CA ILE A 142 -17.82 2.55 -2.67
C ILE A 142 -18.56 1.86 -1.53
N ALA A 143 -19.69 1.23 -1.82
CA ALA A 143 -20.53 0.58 -0.80
C ALA A 143 -19.83 -0.56 -0.06
N LYS A 144 -18.82 -1.19 -0.67
CA LYS A 144 -18.03 -2.30 -0.11
C LYS A 144 -16.67 -2.38 -0.76
N LEU A 145 -15.65 -2.59 0.04
CA LEU A 145 -14.30 -2.88 -0.44
C LEU A 145 -14.21 -4.36 -0.83
N LYS A 146 -14.44 -4.67 -2.09
CA LYS A 146 -14.55 -6.06 -2.56
C LYS A 146 -13.24 -6.87 -2.49
N ARG A 147 -12.07 -6.21 -2.54
CA ARG A 147 -10.77 -6.88 -2.67
C ARG A 147 -9.60 -6.20 -1.94
N GLY A 148 -9.85 -5.23 -1.04
CA GLY A 148 -8.81 -4.42 -0.44
C GLY A 148 -8.60 -3.08 -1.15
N LEU A 149 -7.76 -2.20 -0.58
CA LEU A 149 -7.48 -0.88 -1.16
C LEU A 149 -6.71 -0.94 -2.48
N ASP A 150 -5.82 -1.89 -2.64
CA ASP A 150 -5.06 -2.14 -3.87
C ASP A 150 -5.96 -2.22 -5.09
N TRP A 151 -7.07 -2.96 -5.01
CA TRP A 151 -8.05 -3.04 -6.09
C TRP A 151 -8.90 -1.76 -6.23
N ALA A 152 -9.26 -1.12 -5.13
CA ALA A 152 -9.96 0.16 -5.18
C ALA A 152 -9.12 1.23 -5.89
N PHE A 153 -7.81 1.29 -5.56
CA PHE A 153 -6.88 2.22 -6.19
C PHE A 153 -6.53 1.83 -7.62
N TRP A 154 -6.54 0.54 -7.94
CA TRP A 154 -6.47 0.09 -9.33
C TRP A 154 -7.68 0.52 -10.16
N ASP A 155 -8.87 0.52 -9.58
CA ASP A 155 -10.09 0.90 -10.27
C ASP A 155 -10.26 2.43 -10.42
N ILE A 156 -9.80 3.24 -9.45
CA ILE A 156 -9.85 4.70 -9.57
C ILE A 156 -9.01 5.22 -10.74
N ARG A 157 -7.90 4.54 -11.09
CA ARG A 157 -7.04 4.87 -12.25
C ARG A 157 -7.80 4.92 -13.56
N LYS A 158 -8.93 4.23 -13.67
CA LYS A 158 -9.77 4.19 -14.87
C LYS A 158 -10.78 5.35 -14.95
N LYS A 159 -10.84 6.20 -13.91
CA LYS A 159 -11.78 7.31 -13.85
C LYS A 159 -11.23 8.52 -14.60
N LYS A 160 -12.08 9.17 -15.42
CA LYS A 160 -11.69 10.31 -16.26
C LYS A 160 -11.13 11.51 -15.47
N ASN A 161 -11.56 11.67 -14.23
CA ASN A 161 -11.16 12.76 -13.35
C ASN A 161 -9.98 12.42 -12.44
N PHE A 162 -9.34 11.25 -12.65
CA PHE A 162 -8.16 10.81 -11.91
C PHE A 162 -6.97 10.65 -12.85
N ARG A 163 -5.96 11.49 -12.67
CA ARG A 163 -4.76 11.52 -13.51
C ARG A 163 -3.71 10.60 -12.91
N ALA A 164 -3.59 9.43 -13.48
CA ALA A 164 -2.70 8.38 -12.98
C ALA A 164 -1.74 7.92 -14.04
N ASP A 165 -0.50 7.62 -13.63
CA ASP A 165 0.49 6.96 -14.45
C ASP A 165 1.24 5.90 -13.62
N GLN A 166 2.13 5.16 -14.25
CA GLN A 166 2.93 4.13 -13.62
C GLN A 166 4.33 4.08 -14.22
N ALA A 167 5.28 3.52 -13.47
CA ALA A 167 6.62 3.26 -13.94
C ALA A 167 6.60 2.39 -15.21
N LYS A 168 7.48 2.68 -16.16
CA LYS A 168 7.65 1.87 -17.38
C LYS A 168 8.31 0.53 -17.07
N GLU A 169 9.20 0.55 -16.08
CA GLU A 169 9.93 -0.61 -15.59
C GLU A 169 9.71 -0.73 -14.08
N ALA A 170 9.75 -1.96 -13.57
CA ALA A 170 9.60 -2.20 -12.14
C ALA A 170 10.89 -1.85 -11.40
N TYR A 171 10.97 -0.67 -10.80
CA TYR A 171 12.07 -0.30 -9.90
C TYR A 171 11.98 -0.97 -8.55
N PHE A 172 10.77 -1.31 -8.17
CA PHE A 172 10.47 -2.07 -6.96
C PHE A 172 9.64 -3.29 -7.32
N LYS A 173 9.81 -4.34 -6.56
CA LYS A 173 8.90 -5.49 -6.54
C LYS A 173 8.36 -5.68 -5.15
N HIS A 174 7.14 -6.14 -5.08
CA HIS A 174 6.53 -6.58 -3.83
C HIS A 174 6.96 -8.01 -3.54
N ASP A 175 7.60 -8.23 -2.41
CA ASP A 175 7.91 -9.57 -1.91
C ASP A 175 7.29 -9.77 -0.54
N PRO A 176 6.03 -10.19 -0.48
CA PRO A 176 5.35 -10.45 0.78
C PRO A 176 6.06 -11.60 1.55
N GLY A 177 6.86 -12.40 0.83
CA GLY A 177 7.63 -13.50 1.40
C GLY A 177 6.78 -14.52 2.16
N LYS A 178 7.44 -15.51 2.77
CA LYS A 178 6.78 -16.49 3.64
C LYS A 178 6.30 -15.90 4.98
N ASN A 179 6.62 -14.62 5.25
CA ASN A 179 6.36 -13.93 6.53
C ASN A 179 5.42 -12.74 6.36
N SER A 180 4.46 -12.79 5.43
CA SER A 180 3.44 -11.76 5.31
C SER A 180 2.62 -11.62 6.58
N ASP A 181 2.40 -10.39 7.03
CA ASP A 181 1.54 -10.12 8.20
C ASP A 181 0.04 -10.16 7.87
N ILE A 182 -0.30 -10.21 6.58
CA ILE A 182 -1.68 -10.29 6.10
C ILE A 182 -2.06 -11.73 5.75
N THR A 183 -1.11 -12.55 5.29
CA THR A 183 -1.35 -13.95 4.92
C THR A 183 -0.94 -14.86 6.07
N THR A 184 -1.86 -15.63 6.62
CA THR A 184 -1.56 -16.66 7.63
C THR A 184 -1.21 -17.95 6.92
N ILE A 185 0.06 -18.34 6.93
CA ILE A 185 0.56 -19.58 6.32
C ILE A 185 -0.04 -20.83 7.01
N GLU A 186 -0.44 -20.72 8.27
CA GLU A 186 -1.00 -21.84 9.06
C GLU A 186 -2.32 -22.40 8.52
N ASN A 187 -3.00 -21.68 7.60
CA ASN A 187 -4.24 -22.13 6.98
C ASN A 187 -4.12 -22.46 5.49
N TYR A 188 -2.92 -22.45 4.93
CA TYR A 188 -2.69 -22.94 3.59
C TYR A 188 -2.50 -24.47 3.65
N ASP A 189 -3.60 -25.18 3.78
CA ASP A 189 -3.62 -26.61 3.57
C ASP A 189 -3.39 -26.88 2.08
N ILE A 190 -2.14 -27.24 1.74
CA ILE A 190 -1.70 -27.60 0.39
C ILE A 190 -2.41 -28.87 -0.12
N SER A 191 -3.21 -29.53 0.72
CA SER A 191 -3.92 -30.77 0.37
C SER A 191 -5.17 -30.57 -0.50
N SER A 192 -5.64 -29.34 -0.69
CA SER A 192 -6.88 -29.05 -1.45
C SER A 192 -6.69 -28.82 -2.97
N ASN A 193 -5.47 -28.96 -3.49
CA ASN A 193 -5.16 -28.88 -4.92
C ASN A 193 -4.74 -30.26 -5.49
N LYS A 194 -5.55 -31.28 -5.26
CA LYS A 194 -5.50 -32.54 -6.02
C LYS A 194 -6.83 -32.80 -6.67
#